data_ef43ea2e6376f307de9cb9a08dda6016
#
_entry.id   ef43ea2e6376f307de9cb9a08dda6016
#
_cell.length_a   1.000
_cell.length_b   1.000
_cell.length_c   1.000
_cell.angle_alpha   90.00
_cell.angle_beta   90.00
_cell.angle_gamma   90.00
#
_symmetry.space_group_name_H-M   'P 1'
#
loop_
_entity.id
_entity.type
_entity.pdbx_description
1 polymer ?
#
loop_
_entity_poly.entity_id
_entity_poly.type
_entity_poly.pdbx_seq_one_letter_code
_entity_poly.pdbx_strand_id
1 'polypeptide(L)'
;FALLSDLRLAILLLLLIAGASAVGTILPQNEAPDLYLERFNADPWLGLINGEQMLQLQLDSIYSSVWFLSLLAWLGLALILCSWRRQWPALLATMRWIDYRQPRQLSKLALAESIRCSDGESALDMLSSQLQKQGWQVQRHEDRLAARRGVIGKVGPLLVHTGLVLLLIGAAWGALSGNRLERFLAPGRALDLLDP
;
A
#
# COMPACT_ATOMS: atom_id res chain seq x y z
N PHE A 1 11.09 -15.13 5.76
CA PHE A 1 10.07 -14.23 6.37
C PHE A 1 10.59 -12.82 6.66
N ALA A 2 11.86 -12.62 7.07
CA ALA A 2 12.42 -11.28 7.31
C ALA A 2 12.60 -10.50 6.00
N LEU A 3 13.01 -11.15 4.93
CA LEU A 3 13.21 -10.55 3.61
C LEU A 3 11.92 -10.00 3.00
N LEU A 4 10.80 -10.72 3.14
CA LEU A 4 9.49 -10.31 2.58
C LEU A 4 8.87 -9.09 3.28
N SER A 5 9.31 -8.77 4.49
CA SER A 5 8.90 -7.54 5.21
C SER A 5 9.94 -6.43 5.12
N ASP A 6 10.94 -6.56 4.22
CA ASP A 6 11.96 -5.53 4.00
C ASP A 6 11.41 -4.46 3.05
N LEU A 7 11.57 -3.21 3.45
CA LEU A 7 11.18 -2.03 2.66
C LEU A 7 11.90 -2.00 1.30
N ARG A 8 13.15 -2.46 1.25
CA ARG A 8 13.95 -2.51 0.02
C ARG A 8 13.34 -3.43 -1.02
N LEU A 9 12.85 -4.60 -0.59
CA LEU A 9 12.16 -5.53 -1.48
C LEU A 9 10.86 -4.92 -2.02
N ALA A 10 10.07 -4.28 -1.17
CA ALA A 10 8.83 -3.62 -1.60
C ALA A 10 9.08 -2.51 -2.63
N ILE A 11 10.12 -1.70 -2.42
CA ILE A 11 10.53 -0.65 -3.37
C ILE A 11 10.97 -1.27 -4.70
N LEU A 12 11.79 -2.34 -4.66
CA LEU A 12 12.22 -3.04 -5.87
C LEU A 12 11.03 -3.59 -6.66
N LEU A 13 10.08 -4.24 -5.99
CA LEU A 13 8.87 -4.76 -6.63
C LEU A 13 8.04 -3.64 -7.26
N LEU A 14 7.86 -2.52 -6.55
CA LEU A 14 7.16 -1.35 -7.09
C LEU A 14 7.85 -0.80 -8.36
N LEU A 15 9.18 -0.70 -8.36
CA LEU A 15 9.93 -0.23 -9.53
C LEU A 15 9.83 -1.21 -10.71
N LEU A 16 9.87 -2.52 -10.45
CA LEU A 16 9.69 -3.54 -11.50
C LEU A 16 8.28 -3.50 -12.09
N ILE A 17 7.25 -3.39 -11.24
CA ILE A 17 5.85 -3.27 -11.68
C ILE A 17 5.65 -1.97 -12.46
N ALA A 18 6.20 -0.84 -12.01
CA ALA A 18 6.12 0.43 -12.70
C ALA A 18 6.81 0.39 -14.07
N GLY A 19 8.01 -0.20 -14.13
CA GLY A 19 8.72 -0.41 -15.40
C GLY A 19 7.96 -1.30 -16.38
N ALA A 20 7.44 -2.42 -15.90
CA ALA A 20 6.61 -3.32 -16.70
C ALA A 20 5.33 -2.63 -17.20
N SER A 21 4.68 -1.85 -16.34
CA SER A 21 3.48 -1.09 -16.72
C SER A 21 3.79 0.01 -17.73
N ALA A 22 4.95 0.67 -17.64
CA ALA A 22 5.39 1.64 -18.64
C ALA A 22 5.58 0.97 -20.02
N VAL A 23 6.22 -0.18 -20.06
CA VAL A 23 6.35 -0.98 -21.30
C VAL A 23 4.97 -1.38 -21.83
N GLY A 24 4.08 -1.87 -20.97
CA GLY A 24 2.71 -2.24 -21.33
C GLY A 24 1.85 -1.09 -21.83
N THR A 25 2.18 0.13 -21.49
CA THR A 25 1.49 1.33 -22.01
C THR A 25 2.00 1.74 -23.39
N ILE A 26 3.28 1.48 -23.68
CA ILE A 26 3.90 1.82 -24.97
C ILE A 26 3.56 0.78 -26.05
N LEU A 27 3.54 -0.49 -25.68
CA LEU A 27 3.24 -1.58 -26.60
C LEU A 27 1.73 -1.75 -26.77
N PRO A 28 1.24 -2.00 -28.00
CA PRO A 28 -0.16 -2.40 -28.18
C PRO A 28 -0.42 -3.68 -27.37
N GLN A 29 -1.58 -3.76 -26.72
CA GLN A 29 -1.92 -4.87 -25.84
C GLN A 29 -3.11 -5.64 -26.39
N ASN A 30 -3.04 -6.99 -26.33
CA ASN A 30 -4.10 -7.92 -26.72
C ASN A 30 -4.52 -7.82 -28.22
N GLU A 31 -3.59 -7.48 -29.11
CA GLU A 31 -3.81 -7.58 -30.55
C GLU A 31 -3.54 -9.02 -31.06
N ALA A 32 -3.92 -9.29 -32.29
CA ALA A 32 -3.68 -10.59 -32.90
C ALA A 32 -2.17 -10.90 -33.02
N PRO A 33 -1.72 -12.12 -32.72
CA PRO A 33 -0.29 -12.50 -32.79
C PRO A 33 0.38 -12.18 -34.11
N ASP A 34 -0.33 -12.34 -35.20
CA ASP A 34 0.19 -12.11 -36.55
C ASP A 34 0.62 -10.65 -36.75
N LEU A 35 -0.09 -9.69 -36.14
CA LEU A 35 0.28 -8.28 -36.22
C LEU A 35 1.60 -7.98 -35.50
N TYR A 36 1.87 -8.67 -34.38
CA TYR A 36 3.16 -8.55 -33.69
C TYR A 36 4.31 -9.14 -34.55
N LEU A 37 4.08 -10.28 -35.18
CA LEU A 37 5.07 -10.92 -36.04
C LEU A 37 5.38 -10.05 -37.27
N GLU A 38 4.35 -9.54 -37.98
CA GLU A 38 4.55 -8.69 -39.15
C GLU A 38 5.27 -7.38 -38.76
N ARG A 39 4.81 -6.71 -37.71
CA ARG A 39 5.33 -5.40 -37.34
C ARG A 39 6.74 -5.47 -36.78
N PHE A 40 6.99 -6.36 -35.80
CA PHE A 40 8.24 -6.38 -35.06
C PHE A 40 9.30 -7.32 -35.60
N ASN A 41 8.98 -8.20 -36.57
CA ASN A 41 10.00 -8.89 -37.34
C ASN A 41 10.57 -8.01 -38.46
N ALA A 42 9.74 -7.08 -38.98
CA ALA A 42 10.21 -6.08 -39.94
C ALA A 42 11.04 -4.98 -39.29
N ASP A 43 10.62 -4.51 -38.11
CA ASP A 43 11.29 -3.45 -37.33
C ASP A 43 11.30 -3.83 -35.82
N PRO A 44 12.37 -4.50 -35.36
CA PRO A 44 12.47 -4.97 -33.99
C PRO A 44 12.37 -3.83 -32.98
N TRP A 45 11.60 -4.03 -31.93
CA TRP A 45 11.42 -3.04 -30.88
C TRP A 45 12.75 -2.72 -30.18
N LEU A 46 13.12 -1.42 -30.15
CA LEU A 46 14.44 -0.94 -29.72
C LEU A 46 15.62 -1.58 -30.48
N GLY A 47 15.40 -2.18 -31.66
CA GLY A 47 16.43 -2.91 -32.40
C GLY A 47 16.88 -4.23 -31.73
N LEU A 48 16.19 -4.71 -30.70
CA LEU A 48 16.60 -5.84 -29.85
C LEU A 48 15.58 -6.97 -29.80
N ILE A 49 14.29 -6.66 -29.77
CA ILE A 49 13.21 -7.63 -29.51
C ILE A 49 12.35 -7.78 -30.77
N ASN A 50 12.33 -8.98 -31.35
CA ASN A 50 11.48 -9.30 -32.47
C ASN A 50 10.08 -9.78 -32.04
N GLY A 51 9.14 -9.95 -32.98
CA GLY A 51 7.76 -10.33 -32.70
C GLY A 51 7.63 -11.66 -31.96
N GLU A 52 8.46 -12.66 -32.29
CA GLU A 52 8.46 -13.96 -31.61
C GLU A 52 8.88 -13.86 -30.16
N GLN A 53 9.92 -13.07 -29.87
CA GLN A 53 10.38 -12.83 -28.51
C GLN A 53 9.34 -12.05 -27.69
N MET A 54 8.62 -11.11 -28.32
CA MET A 54 7.52 -10.39 -27.67
C MET A 54 6.42 -11.34 -27.20
N LEU A 55 5.99 -12.25 -28.05
CA LEU A 55 4.96 -13.23 -27.71
C LEU A 55 5.46 -14.23 -26.65
N GLN A 56 6.71 -14.69 -26.74
CA GLN A 56 7.30 -15.58 -25.72
C GLN A 56 7.39 -14.93 -24.35
N LEU A 57 7.73 -13.64 -24.29
CA LEU A 57 7.81 -12.87 -23.06
C LEU A 57 6.45 -12.35 -22.59
N GLN A 58 5.37 -12.67 -23.32
CA GLN A 58 4.02 -12.16 -23.04
C GLN A 58 3.96 -10.63 -22.96
N LEU A 59 4.71 -9.94 -23.82
CA LEU A 59 4.70 -8.47 -23.87
C LEU A 59 3.47 -7.94 -24.62
N ASP A 60 2.79 -8.78 -25.37
CA ASP A 60 1.49 -8.57 -26.01
C ASP A 60 0.34 -8.47 -25.00
N SER A 61 0.52 -9.08 -23.83
CA SER A 61 -0.51 -9.19 -22.79
C SER A 61 0.08 -9.06 -21.39
N ILE A 62 0.89 -8.03 -21.17
CA ILE A 62 1.67 -7.81 -19.94
C ILE A 62 0.79 -7.90 -18.70
N TYR A 63 -0.35 -7.20 -18.69
CA TYR A 63 -1.20 -7.09 -17.51
C TYR A 63 -1.89 -8.39 -17.08
N SER A 64 -2.02 -9.35 -17.99
CA SER A 64 -2.54 -10.70 -17.76
C SER A 64 -1.46 -11.78 -17.73
N SER A 65 -0.18 -11.42 -17.97
CA SER A 65 0.93 -12.35 -17.97
C SER A 65 1.18 -12.95 -16.58
N VAL A 66 1.59 -14.21 -16.55
CA VAL A 66 1.87 -14.93 -15.29
C VAL A 66 2.97 -14.26 -14.49
N TRP A 67 4.01 -13.75 -15.15
CA TRP A 67 5.12 -13.10 -14.44
C TRP A 67 4.69 -11.75 -13.80
N PHE A 68 3.87 -10.95 -14.50
CA PHE A 68 3.37 -9.68 -13.97
C PHE A 68 2.41 -9.90 -12.80
N LEU A 69 1.46 -10.83 -12.93
CA LEU A 69 0.56 -11.22 -11.86
C LEU A 69 1.32 -11.78 -10.65
N SER A 70 2.42 -12.50 -10.89
CA SER A 70 3.30 -12.96 -9.81
C SER A 70 3.95 -11.80 -9.06
N LEU A 71 4.42 -10.76 -9.75
CA LEU A 71 4.97 -9.55 -9.11
C LEU A 71 3.91 -8.85 -8.26
N LEU A 72 2.66 -8.73 -8.75
CA LEU A 72 1.55 -8.18 -7.99
C LEU A 72 1.23 -9.01 -6.74
N ALA A 73 1.21 -10.34 -6.86
CA ALA A 73 0.98 -11.25 -5.74
C ALA A 73 2.09 -11.13 -4.68
N TRP A 74 3.35 -11.03 -5.10
CA TRP A 74 4.49 -10.82 -4.20
C TRP A 74 4.41 -9.49 -3.48
N LEU A 75 4.04 -8.42 -4.18
CA LEU A 75 3.82 -7.11 -3.57
C LEU A 75 2.67 -7.16 -2.55
N GLY A 76 1.55 -7.77 -2.90
CA GLY A 76 0.41 -7.95 -1.99
C GLY A 76 0.80 -8.72 -0.72
N LEU A 77 1.55 -9.80 -0.87
CA LEU A 77 2.07 -10.59 0.25
C LEU A 77 3.02 -9.75 1.12
N ALA A 78 3.92 -8.98 0.52
CA ALA A 78 4.84 -8.09 1.25
C ALA A 78 4.08 -7.03 2.05
N LEU A 79 3.02 -6.43 1.48
CA LEU A 79 2.15 -5.46 2.17
C LEU A 79 1.42 -6.09 3.35
N ILE A 80 0.86 -7.29 3.19
CA ILE A 80 0.17 -8.03 4.26
C ILE A 80 1.14 -8.34 5.40
N LEU A 81 2.31 -8.89 5.08
CA LEU A 81 3.33 -9.24 6.09
C LEU A 81 3.89 -8.00 6.81
N CYS A 82 4.08 -6.89 6.08
CA CYS A 82 4.50 -5.63 6.68
C CYS A 82 3.44 -5.09 7.64
N SER A 83 2.17 -5.13 7.25
CA SER A 83 1.05 -4.70 8.10
C SER A 83 0.96 -5.55 9.37
N TRP A 84 1.05 -6.86 9.23
CA TRP A 84 0.98 -7.78 10.36
C TRP A 84 2.15 -7.62 11.35
N ARG A 85 3.39 -7.48 10.83
CA ARG A 85 4.59 -7.48 11.68
C ARG A 85 4.93 -6.13 12.26
N ARG A 86 4.63 -5.03 11.55
CA ARG A 86 5.05 -3.68 11.95
C ARG A 86 3.88 -2.78 12.35
N GLN A 87 2.84 -2.72 11.51
CA GLN A 87 1.77 -1.76 11.72
C GLN A 87 0.80 -2.20 12.80
N TRP A 88 0.40 -3.47 12.81
CA TRP A 88 -0.51 -4.00 13.82
C TRP A 88 0.03 -3.89 15.26
N PRO A 89 1.27 -4.35 15.57
CA PRO A 89 1.84 -4.16 16.91
C PRO A 89 2.02 -2.69 17.28
N ALA A 90 2.42 -1.84 16.32
CA ALA A 90 2.54 -0.39 16.55
C ALA A 90 1.20 0.26 16.89
N LEU A 91 0.11 -0.14 16.22
CA LEU A 91 -1.24 0.30 16.52
C LEU A 91 -1.65 -0.13 17.93
N LEU A 92 -1.48 -1.41 18.27
CA LEU A 92 -1.80 -1.92 19.60
C LEU A 92 -0.99 -1.24 20.71
N ALA A 93 0.30 -0.97 20.47
CA ALA A 93 1.14 -0.24 21.41
C ALA A 93 0.64 1.19 21.64
N THR A 94 0.14 1.85 20.59
CA THR A 94 -0.42 3.21 20.69
C THR A 94 -1.76 3.24 21.43
N MET A 95 -2.52 2.14 21.39
CA MET A 95 -3.80 2.04 22.12
C MET A 95 -3.58 1.82 23.62
N ARG A 96 -2.42 1.30 24.03
CA ARG A 96 -2.09 1.13 25.45
C ARG A 96 -1.65 2.47 26.04
N TRP A 97 -2.09 2.73 27.26
CA TRP A 97 -1.58 3.85 28.04
C TRP A 97 -0.19 3.50 28.58
N ILE A 98 0.77 4.40 28.37
CA ILE A 98 2.10 4.30 28.97
C ILE A 98 2.03 5.07 30.28
N ASP A 99 2.16 4.36 31.40
CA ASP A 99 2.11 4.93 32.75
C ASP A 99 3.50 4.89 33.36
N TYR A 100 4.16 6.03 33.39
CA TYR A 100 5.45 6.21 34.07
C TYR A 100 5.20 6.50 35.54
N ARG A 101 5.55 5.55 36.42
CA ARG A 101 5.32 5.65 37.85
C ARG A 101 6.47 6.29 38.64
N GLN A 102 7.67 6.30 38.08
CA GLN A 102 8.86 6.79 38.77
C GLN A 102 9.36 8.08 38.14
N PRO A 103 9.73 9.11 38.97
CA PRO A 103 10.31 10.36 38.45
C PRO A 103 11.55 10.15 37.58
N ARG A 104 12.35 9.13 37.89
CA ARG A 104 13.52 8.71 37.08
C ARG A 104 13.16 8.30 35.65
N GLN A 105 11.97 7.76 35.42
CA GLN A 105 11.52 7.40 34.09
C GLN A 105 11.15 8.65 33.28
N LEU A 106 10.51 9.61 33.93
CA LEU A 106 10.14 10.90 33.32
C LEU A 106 11.38 11.72 32.97
N SER A 107 12.39 11.78 33.86
CA SER A 107 13.63 12.55 33.63
C SER A 107 14.50 12.02 32.48
N LYS A 108 14.28 10.78 32.03
CA LYS A 108 14.97 10.18 30.87
C LYS A 108 14.28 10.45 29.52
N LEU A 109 13.12 11.09 29.53
CA LEU A 109 12.44 11.45 28.29
C LEU A 109 13.21 12.59 27.62
N ALA A 110 13.21 12.60 26.29
CA ALA A 110 13.90 13.59 25.48
C ALA A 110 13.42 15.04 25.73
N LEU A 111 12.18 15.19 26.17
CA LEU A 111 11.56 16.46 26.56
C LEU A 111 11.03 16.30 27.98
N ALA A 112 11.89 16.52 28.96
CA ALA A 112 11.52 16.47 30.38
C ALA A 112 11.92 17.78 31.04
N GLU A 113 11.00 18.37 31.80
CA GLU A 113 11.25 19.57 32.59
C GLU A 113 10.70 19.41 33.99
N SER A 114 11.37 20.04 34.96
CA SER A 114 11.01 19.98 36.37
C SER A 114 10.63 21.37 36.87
N ILE A 115 9.40 21.51 37.27
CA ILE A 115 8.86 22.77 37.81
C ILE A 115 8.44 22.55 39.28
N ARG A 116 8.79 23.47 40.15
CA ARG A 116 8.32 23.46 41.55
C ARG A 116 6.95 24.14 41.62
N CYS A 117 5.98 23.48 42.21
CA CYS A 117 4.68 24.07 42.52
C CYS A 117 4.35 23.85 44.01
N SER A 118 3.61 24.79 44.62
CA SER A 118 3.19 24.75 46.00
C SER A 118 2.08 23.74 46.26
N ASP A 119 1.21 23.52 45.27
CA ASP A 119 0.11 22.57 45.32
C ASP A 119 0.09 21.77 44.04
N GLY A 120 0.56 20.51 44.13
CA GLY A 120 0.66 19.60 43.01
C GLY A 120 -0.69 19.05 42.52
N GLU A 121 -1.64 18.91 43.43
CA GLU A 121 -2.96 18.35 43.09
C GLU A 121 -3.77 19.34 42.26
N SER A 122 -3.89 20.58 42.71
CA SER A 122 -4.56 21.66 41.97
C SER A 122 -3.88 21.92 40.62
N ALA A 123 -2.55 21.83 40.56
CA ALA A 123 -1.82 21.99 39.30
C ALA A 123 -2.14 20.88 38.31
N LEU A 124 -2.24 19.61 38.74
CA LEU A 124 -2.62 18.50 37.92
C LEU A 124 -4.07 18.57 37.42
N ASP A 125 -5.00 19.05 38.26
CA ASP A 125 -6.40 19.23 37.90
C ASP A 125 -6.58 20.35 36.87
N MET A 126 -5.87 21.48 37.06
CA MET A 126 -5.84 22.57 36.08
C MET A 126 -5.27 22.06 34.73
N LEU A 127 -4.14 21.35 34.76
CA LEU A 127 -3.52 20.81 33.58
C LEU A 127 -4.43 19.79 32.85
N SER A 128 -5.09 18.90 33.60
CA SER A 128 -6.06 17.95 33.08
C SER A 128 -7.20 18.65 32.35
N SER A 129 -7.81 19.66 32.97
CA SER A 129 -8.91 20.39 32.37
C SER A 129 -8.50 21.16 31.13
N GLN A 130 -7.30 21.73 31.10
CA GLN A 130 -6.77 22.48 29.97
C GLN A 130 -6.44 21.57 28.79
N LEU A 131 -5.83 20.42 29.04
CA LEU A 131 -5.54 19.42 28.00
C LEU A 131 -6.83 18.85 27.39
N GLN A 132 -7.85 18.54 28.19
CA GLN A 132 -9.15 18.09 27.70
C GLN A 132 -9.82 19.13 26.80
N LYS A 133 -9.79 20.42 27.17
CA LYS A 133 -10.31 21.51 26.34
C LYS A 133 -9.58 21.61 24.97
N GLN A 134 -8.32 21.25 24.93
CA GLN A 134 -7.52 21.20 23.71
C GLN A 134 -7.69 19.89 22.90
N GLY A 135 -8.59 19.01 23.30
CA GLY A 135 -8.88 17.75 22.59
C GLY A 135 -7.88 16.61 22.87
N TRP A 136 -7.15 16.67 23.98
CA TRP A 136 -6.33 15.56 24.45
C TRP A 136 -7.19 14.53 25.19
N GLN A 137 -6.90 13.26 25.00
CA GLN A 137 -7.39 12.20 25.87
C GLN A 137 -6.52 12.19 27.13
N VAL A 138 -7.14 12.33 28.28
CA VAL A 138 -6.45 12.46 29.58
C VAL A 138 -6.83 11.31 30.48
N GLN A 139 -5.84 10.68 31.11
CA GLN A 139 -6.01 9.73 32.19
C GLN A 139 -5.37 10.30 33.45
N ARG A 140 -6.18 10.59 34.44
CA ARG A 140 -5.78 11.15 35.72
C ARG A 140 -5.61 10.05 36.75
N HIS A 141 -4.50 10.05 37.44
CA HIS A 141 -4.22 9.28 38.66
C HIS A 141 -4.02 10.26 39.82
N GLU A 142 -3.95 9.78 41.05
CA GLU A 142 -3.84 10.61 42.23
C GLU A 142 -2.62 11.54 42.18
N ASP A 143 -1.46 11.02 41.79
CA ASP A 143 -0.15 11.69 41.83
C ASP A 143 0.40 12.02 40.43
N ARG A 144 -0.31 11.69 39.35
CA ARG A 144 0.20 11.84 38.00
C ARG A 144 -0.92 11.95 36.96
N LEU A 145 -0.53 12.43 35.78
CA LEU A 145 -1.43 12.60 34.64
C LEU A 145 -0.77 12.08 33.38
N ALA A 146 -1.50 11.29 32.60
CA ALA A 146 -1.11 10.87 31.26
C ALA A 146 -2.06 11.49 30.23
N ALA A 147 -1.51 12.07 29.19
CA ALA A 147 -2.30 12.66 28.10
C ALA A 147 -1.79 12.18 26.75
N ARG A 148 -2.69 11.94 25.81
CA ARG A 148 -2.37 11.55 24.44
C ARG A 148 -3.28 12.21 23.43
N ARG A 149 -2.75 12.47 22.24
CA ARG A 149 -3.51 13.04 21.12
C ARG A 149 -3.07 12.41 19.81
N GLY A 150 -3.97 12.34 18.81
CA GLY A 150 -3.62 11.91 17.47
C GLY A 150 -3.47 10.40 17.27
N VAL A 151 -4.00 9.57 18.16
CA VAL A 151 -3.97 8.09 18.07
C VAL A 151 -4.56 7.60 16.74
N ILE A 152 -5.61 8.29 16.23
CA ILE A 152 -6.28 7.96 14.96
C ILE A 152 -5.30 8.01 13.78
N GLY A 153 -4.32 8.94 13.78
CA GLY A 153 -3.32 9.02 12.72
C GLY A 153 -2.46 7.76 12.55
N LYS A 154 -2.36 6.93 13.59
CA LYS A 154 -1.64 5.65 13.54
C LYS A 154 -2.38 4.54 12.79
N VAL A 155 -3.68 4.72 12.54
CA VAL A 155 -4.50 3.80 11.73
C VAL A 155 -4.26 4.02 10.23
N GLY A 156 -3.85 5.23 9.83
CA GLY A 156 -3.66 5.62 8.44
C GLY A 156 -2.82 4.65 7.61
N PRO A 157 -1.59 4.28 8.03
CA PRO A 157 -0.76 3.34 7.27
C PRO A 157 -1.42 1.97 7.07
N LEU A 158 -2.15 1.47 8.07
CA LEU A 158 -2.87 0.19 7.98
C LEU A 158 -4.01 0.27 6.95
N LEU A 159 -4.76 1.37 6.94
CA LEU A 159 -5.83 1.59 5.96
C LEU A 159 -5.29 1.70 4.54
N VAL A 160 -4.19 2.41 4.34
CA VAL A 160 -3.53 2.53 3.03
C VAL A 160 -3.09 1.16 2.52
N HIS A 161 -2.42 0.36 3.34
CA HIS A 161 -1.98 -0.98 2.93
C HIS A 161 -3.17 -1.91 2.64
N THR A 162 -4.22 -1.86 3.45
CA THR A 162 -5.45 -2.64 3.20
C THR A 162 -6.09 -2.23 1.87
N GLY A 163 -6.21 -0.92 1.61
CA GLY A 163 -6.72 -0.40 0.35
C GLY A 163 -5.90 -0.84 -0.86
N LEU A 164 -4.56 -0.81 -0.75
CA LEU A 164 -3.67 -1.28 -1.80
C LEU A 164 -3.82 -2.79 -2.05
N VAL A 165 -3.93 -3.61 -1.01
CA VAL A 165 -4.16 -5.06 -1.16
C VAL A 165 -5.48 -5.34 -1.86
N LEU A 166 -6.55 -4.63 -1.48
CA LEU A 166 -7.86 -4.76 -2.15
C LEU A 166 -7.79 -4.34 -3.63
N LEU A 167 -7.07 -3.27 -3.93
CA LEU A 167 -6.85 -2.80 -5.30
C LEU A 167 -6.07 -3.85 -6.11
N LEU A 168 -5.00 -4.44 -5.56
CA LEU A 168 -4.23 -5.48 -6.23
C LEU A 168 -5.07 -6.73 -6.50
N ILE A 169 -5.90 -7.15 -5.55
CA ILE A 169 -6.82 -8.28 -5.74
C ILE A 169 -7.83 -7.96 -6.86
N GLY A 170 -8.41 -6.77 -6.85
CA GLY A 170 -9.35 -6.35 -7.89
C GLY A 170 -8.72 -6.27 -9.28
N ALA A 171 -7.50 -5.73 -9.36
CA ALA A 171 -6.73 -5.67 -10.62
C ALA A 171 -6.39 -7.07 -11.16
N ALA A 172 -5.90 -7.97 -10.29
CA ALA A 172 -5.61 -9.34 -10.68
C ALA A 172 -6.86 -10.10 -11.11
N TRP A 173 -7.97 -9.92 -10.39
CA TRP A 173 -9.26 -10.51 -10.76
C TRP A 173 -9.74 -10.00 -12.12
N GLY A 174 -9.68 -8.68 -12.36
CA GLY A 174 -10.05 -8.07 -13.64
C GLY A 174 -9.19 -8.58 -14.80
N ALA A 175 -7.88 -8.75 -14.57
CA ALA A 175 -6.96 -9.29 -15.56
C ALA A 175 -7.25 -10.77 -15.94
N LEU A 176 -7.67 -11.57 -14.94
CA LEU A 176 -7.97 -12.99 -15.14
C LEU A 176 -9.38 -13.25 -15.68
N SER A 177 -10.36 -12.40 -15.32
CA SER A 177 -11.78 -12.58 -15.69
C SER A 177 -12.24 -11.66 -16.82
N GLY A 178 -11.41 -10.69 -17.23
CA GLY A 178 -11.76 -9.71 -18.26
C GLY A 178 -11.71 -10.31 -19.66
N ASN A 179 -12.86 -10.69 -20.20
CA ASN A 179 -13.01 -11.04 -21.63
C ASN A 179 -13.18 -9.73 -22.41
N ARG A 180 -12.20 -9.35 -23.22
CA ARG A 180 -12.34 -8.28 -24.20
C ARG A 180 -12.82 -8.88 -25.50
N LEU A 181 -14.05 -8.60 -25.87
CA LEU A 181 -14.58 -8.90 -27.21
C LEU A 181 -14.45 -7.62 -28.05
N GLU A 182 -13.43 -7.58 -28.89
CA GLU A 182 -13.33 -6.55 -29.92
C GLU A 182 -13.93 -7.11 -31.22
N ARG A 183 -15.10 -6.61 -31.60
CA ARG A 183 -15.71 -6.89 -32.92
C ARG A 183 -15.78 -5.61 -33.73
N PHE A 184 -15.26 -5.68 -34.93
CA PHE A 184 -15.41 -4.60 -35.90
C PHE A 184 -16.88 -4.55 -36.37
N LEU A 185 -17.59 -3.49 -36.00
CA LEU A 185 -18.96 -3.26 -36.42
C LEU A 185 -18.97 -2.33 -37.63
N ALA A 186 -19.40 -2.85 -38.77
CA ALA A 186 -19.67 -2.01 -39.92
C ALA A 186 -20.86 -1.06 -39.62
N PRO A 187 -20.87 0.19 -40.15
CA PRO A 187 -21.98 1.11 -39.96
C PRO A 187 -23.31 0.47 -40.32
N GLY A 188 -24.28 0.51 -39.37
CA GLY A 188 -25.61 -0.06 -39.55
C GLY A 188 -25.82 -1.48 -39.02
N ARG A 189 -24.81 -2.12 -38.40
CA ARG A 189 -24.99 -3.40 -37.68
C ARG A 189 -25.05 -3.22 -36.18
N ALA A 190 -25.98 -3.87 -35.51
CA ALA A 190 -26.06 -3.96 -34.05
C ALA A 190 -25.30 -5.21 -33.56
N LEU A 191 -24.61 -5.09 -32.41
CA LEU A 191 -23.99 -6.23 -31.73
C LEU A 191 -25.00 -6.80 -30.75
N ASP A 192 -25.35 -8.06 -30.91
CA ASP A 192 -26.14 -8.78 -29.92
C ASP A 192 -25.18 -9.28 -28.83
N LEU A 193 -25.25 -8.70 -27.61
CA LEU A 193 -24.38 -9.02 -26.47
C LEU A 193 -24.75 -10.33 -25.77
N LEU A 194 -25.84 -10.96 -26.21
CA LEU A 194 -26.37 -12.19 -25.62
C LEU A 194 -26.04 -13.46 -26.42
N ASP A 195 -25.38 -13.32 -27.56
CA ASP A 195 -24.94 -14.46 -28.37
C ASP A 195 -23.46 -14.76 -28.03
N PRO A 196 -23.16 -15.95 -27.40
CA PRO A 196 -21.81 -16.32 -26.95
C PRO A 196 -20.82 -16.58 -28.10
#